data_30154e82f9c9036c8e419649dabfa73c
#
_entry.id   30154e82f9c9036c8e419649dabfa73c
#
_cell.length_a   1.000
_cell.length_b   1.000
_cell.length_c   1.000
_cell.angle_alpha   90.00
_cell.angle_beta   90.00
_cell.angle_gamma   90.00
#
_symmetry.space_group_name_H-M   'P 1'
#
loop_
_entity.id
_entity.type
_entity.pdbx_description
1 polymer ?
#
loop_
_entity_poly.entity_id
_entity_poly.type
_entity_poly.pdbx_seq_one_letter_code
_entity_poly.pdbx_strand_id
1 'polypeptide(L)'
;EDAQQQFSDALEQFTHLMNYDGGELQDVYEELKEQYEESNQAAAEVTKRINKVESVADALFDEWETELDKYTNPGLRRESASKLQDTQRRYQSLVKSMRKAEAKMSPVLSALQDNVLYLKHNLNATAIGALQSEFNGVKNDINQLIAEMNNAIKESNAFISSMRD
;
A
#
# COMPACT_ATOMS: atom_id res chain seq x y z
N GLU A 1 -3.62 -6.85 -0.55
CA GLU A 1 -3.22 -7.79 -1.62
C GLU A 1 -3.59 -7.26 -3.00
N ASP A 2 -4.81 -6.72 -3.21
CA ASP A 2 -5.25 -6.18 -4.50
C ASP A 2 -4.36 -5.02 -4.97
N ALA A 3 -3.99 -4.10 -4.06
CA ALA A 3 -3.10 -2.99 -4.39
C ALA A 3 -1.69 -3.48 -4.74
N GLN A 4 -1.19 -4.50 -4.02
CA GLN A 4 0.09 -5.12 -4.32
C GLN A 4 0.11 -5.72 -5.71
N GLN A 5 -0.95 -6.44 -6.08
CA GLN A 5 -1.09 -7.01 -7.41
C GLN A 5 -1.13 -5.92 -8.48
N GLN A 6 -1.86 -4.82 -8.22
CA GLN A 6 -1.96 -3.70 -9.15
C GLN A 6 -0.60 -3.05 -9.41
N PHE A 7 0.20 -2.82 -8.37
CA PHE A 7 1.54 -2.25 -8.55
C PHE A 7 2.50 -3.22 -9.23
N SER A 8 2.34 -4.53 -9.00
CA SER A 8 3.07 -5.56 -9.73
C SER A 8 2.73 -5.55 -11.22
N ASP A 9 1.45 -5.42 -11.55
CA ASP A 9 0.98 -5.32 -12.94
C ASP A 9 1.52 -4.06 -13.62
N ALA A 10 1.56 -2.94 -12.90
CA ALA A 10 2.14 -1.69 -13.41
C ALA A 10 3.63 -1.87 -13.73
N LEU A 11 4.37 -2.56 -12.86
CA LEU A 11 5.79 -2.86 -13.12
C LEU A 11 5.95 -3.72 -14.37
N GLU A 12 5.10 -4.70 -14.56
CA GLU A 12 5.12 -5.56 -15.75
C GLU A 12 4.91 -4.75 -17.02
N GLN A 13 3.94 -3.82 -17.04
CA GLN A 13 3.70 -2.96 -18.20
C GLN A 13 4.89 -2.04 -18.47
N PHE A 14 5.52 -1.49 -17.43
CA PHE A 14 6.74 -0.70 -17.59
C PHE A 14 7.91 -1.54 -18.09
N THR A 15 7.97 -2.81 -17.73
CA THR A 15 8.97 -3.75 -18.27
C THR A 15 8.75 -3.97 -19.78
N HIS A 16 7.49 -4.02 -20.23
CA HIS A 16 7.18 -4.11 -21.66
C HIS A 16 7.67 -2.88 -22.41
N LEU A 17 7.58 -1.69 -21.82
CA LEU A 17 8.12 -0.47 -22.40
C LEU A 17 9.64 -0.58 -22.63
N MET A 18 10.36 -1.22 -21.71
CA MET A 18 11.81 -1.44 -21.84
C MET A 18 12.15 -2.34 -23.04
N ASN A 19 11.27 -3.24 -23.41
CA ASN A 19 11.43 -4.18 -24.50
C ASN A 19 10.67 -3.75 -25.75
N TYR A 20 10.39 -2.44 -25.88
CA TYR A 20 9.68 -1.88 -27.01
C TYR A 20 10.46 -2.15 -28.31
N ASP A 21 9.79 -2.72 -29.29
CA ASP A 21 10.40 -3.22 -30.53
C ASP A 21 9.83 -2.58 -31.80
N GLY A 22 9.14 -1.44 -31.68
CA GLY A 22 8.59 -0.71 -32.84
C GLY A 22 7.11 -0.84 -33.06
N GLY A 23 6.33 -1.27 -32.05
CA GLY A 23 4.87 -1.28 -32.11
C GLY A 23 4.27 0.15 -32.05
N GLU A 24 2.95 0.24 -31.93
CA GLU A 24 2.24 1.50 -31.83
C GLU A 24 2.50 2.20 -30.51
N LEU A 25 3.16 3.38 -30.55
CA LEU A 25 3.45 4.16 -29.33
C LEU A 25 2.19 4.67 -28.66
N GLN A 26 1.14 4.94 -29.44
CA GLN A 26 -0.14 5.35 -28.89
C GLN A 26 -0.73 4.26 -27.98
N ASP A 27 -0.65 3.00 -28.39
CA ASP A 27 -1.12 1.87 -27.58
C ASP A 27 -0.32 1.72 -26.29
N VAL A 28 1.01 1.89 -26.38
CA VAL A 28 1.88 1.86 -25.19
C VAL A 28 1.49 2.98 -24.22
N TYR A 29 1.29 4.18 -24.73
CA TYR A 29 0.85 5.31 -23.92
C TYR A 29 -0.48 5.01 -23.20
N GLU A 30 -1.47 4.50 -23.93
CA GLU A 30 -2.79 4.21 -23.39
C GLU A 30 -2.72 3.14 -22.31
N GLU A 31 -1.93 2.10 -22.51
CA GLU A 31 -1.71 1.05 -21.52
C GLU A 31 -1.05 1.58 -20.24
N LEU A 32 -0.01 2.40 -20.38
CA LEU A 32 0.66 2.99 -19.22
C LEU A 32 -0.25 3.96 -18.47
N LYS A 33 -1.03 4.73 -19.20
CA LYS A 33 -2.02 5.64 -18.61
C LYS A 33 -3.05 4.88 -17.81
N GLU A 34 -3.58 3.78 -18.34
CA GLU A 34 -4.54 2.92 -17.66
C GLU A 34 -3.92 2.33 -16.39
N GLN A 35 -2.69 1.83 -16.46
CA GLN A 35 -2.00 1.29 -15.29
C GLN A 35 -1.77 2.34 -14.21
N TYR A 36 -1.44 3.56 -14.61
CA TYR A 36 -1.31 4.67 -13.66
C TYR A 36 -2.65 4.97 -12.98
N GLU A 37 -3.73 5.10 -13.75
CA GLU A 37 -5.05 5.41 -13.21
C GLU A 37 -5.53 4.31 -12.25
N GLU A 38 -5.36 3.05 -12.59
CA GLU A 38 -5.71 1.92 -11.73
C GLU A 38 -4.86 1.88 -10.47
N SER A 39 -3.56 2.17 -10.59
CA SER A 39 -2.66 2.24 -9.44
C SER A 39 -3.04 3.39 -8.49
N ASN A 40 -3.43 4.53 -9.05
CA ASN A 40 -3.89 5.68 -8.27
C ASN A 40 -5.17 5.35 -7.50
N GLN A 41 -6.12 4.67 -8.15
CA GLN A 41 -7.35 4.21 -7.49
C GLN A 41 -7.05 3.18 -6.40
N ALA A 42 -6.16 2.24 -6.67
CA ALA A 42 -5.76 1.23 -5.68
C ALA A 42 -5.13 1.88 -4.45
N ALA A 43 -4.28 2.89 -4.64
CA ALA A 43 -3.66 3.63 -3.53
C ALA A 43 -4.70 4.38 -2.70
N ALA A 44 -5.67 5.03 -3.34
CA ALA A 44 -6.77 5.71 -2.65
C ALA A 44 -7.60 4.73 -1.82
N GLU A 45 -7.84 3.54 -2.34
CA GLU A 45 -8.58 2.50 -1.62
C GLU A 45 -7.80 1.99 -0.40
N VAL A 46 -6.47 1.84 -0.51
CA VAL A 46 -5.62 1.47 0.62
C VAL A 46 -5.72 2.51 1.74
N THR A 47 -5.59 3.79 1.41
CA THR A 47 -5.72 4.88 2.39
C THR A 47 -7.07 4.85 3.08
N LYS A 48 -8.14 4.67 2.33
CA LYS A 48 -9.50 4.57 2.85
C LYS A 48 -9.65 3.41 3.82
N ARG A 49 -9.10 2.24 3.48
CA ARG A 49 -9.16 1.06 4.33
C ARG A 49 -8.35 1.22 5.61
N ILE A 50 -7.17 1.83 5.54
CA ILE A 50 -6.35 2.11 6.73
C ILE A 50 -7.10 3.05 7.67
N ASN A 51 -7.67 4.12 7.14
CA ASN A 51 -8.47 5.07 7.93
C ASN A 51 -9.66 4.38 8.61
N LYS A 52 -10.32 3.47 7.91
CA LYS A 52 -11.43 2.69 8.47
C LYS A 52 -10.97 1.76 9.59
N VAL A 53 -9.83 1.10 9.41
CA VAL A 53 -9.23 0.23 10.46
C VAL A 53 -8.95 1.05 11.70
N GLU A 54 -8.34 2.23 11.55
CA GLU A 54 -8.06 3.11 12.69
C GLU A 54 -9.34 3.54 13.41
N SER A 55 -10.37 3.93 12.66
CA SER A 55 -11.64 4.35 13.22
C SER A 55 -12.32 3.23 14.01
N VAL A 56 -12.35 2.01 13.45
CA VAL A 56 -12.95 0.85 14.12
C VAL A 56 -12.15 0.47 15.36
N ALA A 57 -10.82 0.48 15.28
CA ALA A 57 -9.95 0.13 16.40
C ALA A 57 -10.10 1.14 17.55
N ASP A 58 -10.14 2.43 17.26
CA ASP A 58 -10.32 3.46 18.27
C ASP A 58 -11.64 3.26 19.02
N ALA A 59 -12.72 3.01 18.28
CA ALA A 59 -14.03 2.75 18.89
C ALA A 59 -14.02 1.48 19.78
N LEU A 60 -13.35 0.42 19.31
CA LEU A 60 -13.24 -0.82 20.06
C LEU A 60 -12.45 -0.65 21.36
N PHE A 61 -11.33 0.06 21.29
CA PHE A 61 -10.49 0.32 22.48
C PHE A 61 -11.18 1.24 23.48
N ASP A 62 -11.90 2.26 23.02
CA ASP A 62 -12.69 3.14 23.89
C ASP A 62 -13.78 2.34 24.62
N GLU A 63 -14.49 1.46 23.90
CA GLU A 63 -15.50 0.58 24.48
C GLU A 63 -14.85 -0.35 25.52
N TRP A 64 -13.71 -0.95 25.20
CA TRP A 64 -13.00 -1.85 26.12
C TRP A 64 -12.58 -1.12 27.40
N GLU A 65 -12.03 0.09 27.28
CA GLU A 65 -11.66 0.91 28.44
C GLU A 65 -12.86 1.22 29.33
N THR A 66 -13.99 1.57 28.74
CA THR A 66 -15.24 1.82 29.46
C THR A 66 -15.70 0.56 30.20
N GLU A 67 -15.58 -0.60 29.56
CA GLU A 67 -15.99 -1.89 30.16
C GLU A 67 -15.10 -2.30 31.33
N LEU A 68 -13.84 -1.85 31.39
CA LEU A 68 -12.97 -2.15 32.54
C LEU A 68 -13.57 -1.66 33.85
N ASP A 69 -14.31 -0.56 33.85
CA ASP A 69 -14.96 0.00 35.04
C ASP A 69 -16.18 -0.79 35.47
N LYS A 70 -16.66 -1.70 34.66
CA LYS A 70 -17.82 -2.57 34.97
C LYS A 70 -17.43 -3.83 35.72
N TYR A 71 -16.17 -4.19 35.78
CA TYR A 71 -15.71 -5.40 36.51
C TYR A 71 -15.83 -5.19 38.01
N THR A 72 -16.40 -6.18 38.67
CA THR A 72 -16.44 -6.24 40.15
C THR A 72 -15.29 -7.05 40.71
N ASN A 73 -14.74 -8.00 39.94
CA ASN A 73 -13.63 -8.83 40.31
C ASN A 73 -12.29 -8.15 39.95
N PRO A 74 -11.46 -7.76 40.96
CA PRO A 74 -10.23 -7.05 40.66
C PRO A 74 -9.21 -7.85 39.85
N GLY A 75 -9.18 -9.17 39.98
CA GLY A 75 -8.30 -10.04 39.22
C GLY A 75 -8.62 -10.05 37.74
N LEU A 76 -9.90 -10.20 37.42
CA LEU A 76 -10.37 -10.19 36.03
C LEU A 76 -10.17 -8.80 35.39
N ARG A 77 -10.40 -7.73 36.15
CA ARG A 77 -10.15 -6.38 35.67
C ARG A 77 -8.69 -6.18 35.29
N ARG A 78 -7.76 -6.59 36.13
CA ARG A 78 -6.32 -6.48 35.85
C ARG A 78 -5.91 -7.28 34.62
N GLU A 79 -6.42 -8.49 34.50
CA GLU A 79 -6.14 -9.34 33.35
C GLU A 79 -6.66 -8.71 32.05
N SER A 80 -7.88 -8.20 32.06
CA SER A 80 -8.46 -7.52 30.90
C SER A 80 -7.70 -6.24 30.55
N ALA A 81 -7.29 -5.46 31.55
CA ALA A 81 -6.48 -4.25 31.34
C ALA A 81 -5.13 -4.59 30.71
N SER A 82 -4.50 -5.67 31.16
CA SER A 82 -3.23 -6.13 30.60
C SER A 82 -3.39 -6.57 29.14
N LYS A 83 -4.46 -7.30 28.83
CA LYS A 83 -4.77 -7.70 27.45
C LYS A 83 -5.04 -6.51 26.55
N LEU A 84 -5.74 -5.49 27.06
CA LEU A 84 -5.99 -4.25 26.33
C LEU A 84 -4.68 -3.57 25.95
N GLN A 85 -3.76 -3.42 26.91
CA GLN A 85 -2.46 -2.81 26.65
C GLN A 85 -1.65 -3.58 25.61
N ASP A 86 -1.64 -4.90 25.70
CA ASP A 86 -0.92 -5.76 24.75
C ASP A 86 -1.54 -5.64 23.35
N THR A 87 -2.86 -5.64 23.26
CA THR A 87 -3.58 -5.50 21.98
C THR A 87 -3.31 -4.14 21.36
N GLN A 88 -3.35 -3.07 22.15
CA GLN A 88 -3.05 -1.72 21.66
C GLN A 88 -1.62 -1.62 21.14
N ARG A 89 -0.67 -2.25 21.81
CA ARG A 89 0.73 -2.25 21.40
C ARG A 89 0.93 -2.97 20.07
N ARG A 90 0.31 -4.12 19.90
CA ARG A 90 0.35 -4.88 18.64
C ARG A 90 -0.34 -4.13 17.51
N TYR A 91 -1.45 -3.48 17.83
CA TYR A 91 -2.19 -2.67 16.88
C TYR A 91 -1.36 -1.47 16.39
N GLN A 92 -0.66 -0.78 17.29
CA GLN A 92 0.22 0.33 16.93
C GLN A 92 1.33 -0.10 15.96
N SER A 93 1.91 -1.28 16.20
CA SER A 93 2.91 -1.86 15.28
C SER A 93 2.31 -2.13 13.91
N LEU A 94 1.10 -2.68 13.86
CA LEU A 94 0.39 -2.96 12.61
C LEU A 94 0.12 -1.67 11.83
N VAL A 95 -0.43 -0.65 12.48
CA VAL A 95 -0.73 0.63 11.83
C VAL A 95 0.54 1.29 11.29
N LYS A 96 1.63 1.22 12.07
CA LYS A 96 2.92 1.75 11.62
C LYS A 96 3.40 1.08 10.34
N SER A 97 3.27 -0.25 10.23
CA SER A 97 3.60 -0.99 9.02
C SER A 97 2.71 -0.60 7.84
N MET A 98 1.39 -0.49 8.08
CA MET A 98 0.45 -0.08 7.03
C MET A 98 0.74 1.34 6.54
N ARG A 99 1.00 2.29 7.44
CA ARG A 99 1.33 3.67 7.06
C ARG A 99 2.66 3.77 6.34
N LYS A 100 3.62 2.93 6.69
CA LYS A 100 4.91 2.85 6.01
C LYS A 100 4.73 2.39 4.56
N ALA A 101 3.92 1.37 4.33
CA ALA A 101 3.58 0.92 2.98
C ALA A 101 2.83 2.01 2.20
N GLU A 102 1.86 2.67 2.83
CA GLU A 102 1.13 3.78 2.23
C GLU A 102 2.07 4.91 1.78
N ALA A 103 3.02 5.29 2.63
CA ALA A 103 3.97 6.36 2.33
C ALA A 103 4.85 6.04 1.12
N LYS A 104 5.10 4.77 0.83
CA LYS A 104 5.87 4.35 -0.34
C LYS A 104 5.07 4.41 -1.65
N MET A 105 3.74 4.51 -1.59
CA MET A 105 2.92 4.61 -2.79
C MET A 105 3.08 5.96 -3.50
N SER A 106 3.21 7.06 -2.76
CA SER A 106 3.27 8.41 -3.33
C SER A 106 4.44 8.60 -4.31
N PRO A 107 5.70 8.25 -3.97
CA PRO A 107 6.80 8.36 -4.93
C PRO A 107 6.60 7.52 -6.19
N VAL A 108 6.06 6.31 -6.04
CA VAL A 108 5.77 5.43 -7.17
C VAL A 108 4.74 6.07 -8.09
N LEU A 109 3.62 6.55 -7.54
CA LEU A 109 2.57 7.21 -8.33
C LEU A 109 3.09 8.44 -9.04
N SER A 110 3.94 9.25 -8.39
CA SER A 110 4.55 10.42 -9.01
C SER A 110 5.44 10.03 -10.18
N ALA A 111 6.26 8.99 -10.03
CA ALA A 111 7.12 8.50 -11.11
C ALA A 111 6.31 7.97 -12.29
N LEU A 112 5.24 7.20 -12.01
CA LEU A 112 4.35 6.68 -13.06
C LEU A 112 3.64 7.83 -13.80
N GLN A 113 3.17 8.84 -13.06
CA GLN A 113 2.52 10.00 -13.64
C GLN A 113 3.47 10.77 -14.56
N ASP A 114 4.70 11.01 -14.11
CA ASP A 114 5.71 11.72 -14.90
C ASP A 114 6.00 10.99 -16.22
N ASN A 115 6.11 9.67 -16.17
CA ASN A 115 6.35 8.87 -17.36
C ASN A 115 5.18 8.93 -18.34
N VAL A 116 3.95 8.85 -17.83
CA VAL A 116 2.74 8.95 -18.67
C VAL A 116 2.63 10.34 -19.30
N LEU A 117 2.86 11.41 -18.52
CA LEU A 117 2.82 12.78 -19.03
C LEU A 117 3.88 13.04 -20.09
N TYR A 118 5.10 12.55 -19.85
CA TYR A 118 6.19 12.71 -20.81
C TYR A 118 5.87 12.01 -22.12
N LEU A 119 5.40 10.79 -22.07
CA LEU A 119 5.05 10.01 -23.26
C LEU A 119 3.85 10.63 -24.01
N LYS A 120 2.88 11.20 -23.28
CA LYS A 120 1.72 11.87 -23.87
C LYS A 120 2.11 12.94 -24.89
N HIS A 121 3.15 13.73 -24.58
CA HIS A 121 3.58 14.83 -25.42
C HIS A 121 4.78 14.50 -26.31
N ASN A 122 5.33 13.30 -26.20
CA ASN A 122 6.56 12.89 -26.90
C ASN A 122 6.42 11.43 -27.38
N LEU A 123 5.50 11.20 -28.31
CA LEU A 123 5.27 9.86 -28.88
C LEU A 123 6.31 9.54 -29.95
N ASN A 124 7.56 9.34 -29.54
CA ASN A 124 8.67 9.04 -30.45
C ASN A 124 9.71 8.15 -29.76
N ALA A 125 10.63 7.59 -30.57
CA ALA A 125 11.68 6.69 -30.07
C ALA A 125 12.61 7.34 -29.05
N THR A 126 12.86 8.66 -29.15
CA THR A 126 13.68 9.40 -28.19
C THR A 126 13.05 9.41 -26.81
N ALA A 127 11.74 9.59 -26.74
CA ALA A 127 10.99 9.55 -25.48
C ALA A 127 11.10 8.16 -24.82
N ILE A 128 10.96 7.10 -25.60
CA ILE A 128 11.12 5.72 -25.12
C ILE A 128 12.52 5.54 -24.50
N GLY A 129 13.56 6.01 -25.19
CA GLY A 129 14.93 5.95 -24.67
C GLY A 129 15.11 6.67 -23.35
N ALA A 130 14.50 7.85 -23.22
CA ALA A 130 14.54 8.61 -21.95
C ALA A 130 13.85 7.88 -20.82
N LEU A 131 12.67 7.28 -21.07
CA LEU A 131 11.95 6.48 -20.07
C LEU A 131 12.72 5.22 -19.69
N GLN A 132 13.36 4.57 -20.67
CA GLN A 132 14.18 3.39 -20.43
C GLN A 132 15.34 3.69 -19.48
N SER A 133 15.93 4.89 -19.58
CA SER A 133 17.03 5.28 -18.71
C SER A 133 16.62 5.45 -17.24
N GLU A 134 15.35 5.76 -16.98
CA GLU A 134 14.81 5.93 -15.63
C GLU A 134 14.18 4.66 -15.05
N PHE A 135 14.07 3.62 -15.86
CA PHE A 135 13.36 2.40 -15.49
C PHE A 135 13.88 1.76 -14.19
N ASN A 136 15.19 1.71 -14.00
CA ASN A 136 15.76 1.07 -12.81
C ASN A 136 15.30 1.75 -11.51
N GLY A 137 15.16 3.07 -11.52
CA GLY A 137 14.65 3.83 -10.39
C GLY A 137 13.18 3.46 -10.09
N VAL A 138 12.35 3.44 -11.13
CA VAL A 138 10.93 3.07 -11.00
C VAL A 138 10.79 1.63 -10.50
N LYS A 139 11.55 0.71 -11.08
CA LYS A 139 11.57 -0.70 -10.67
C LYS A 139 11.93 -0.86 -9.20
N ASN A 140 12.98 -0.16 -8.74
CA ASN A 140 13.42 -0.23 -7.36
C ASN A 140 12.35 0.32 -6.41
N ASP A 141 11.72 1.44 -6.76
CA ASP A 141 10.67 2.06 -5.95
C ASP A 141 9.45 1.13 -5.83
N ILE A 142 9.03 0.49 -6.93
CA ILE A 142 7.91 -0.45 -6.91
C ILE A 142 8.27 -1.69 -6.09
N ASN A 143 9.47 -2.23 -6.24
CA ASN A 143 9.90 -3.39 -5.48
C ASN A 143 9.96 -3.10 -3.98
N GLN A 144 10.43 -1.90 -3.58
CA GLN A 144 10.40 -1.48 -2.18
C GLN A 144 8.97 -1.35 -1.66
N LEU A 145 8.07 -0.77 -2.46
CA LEU A 145 6.66 -0.68 -2.11
C LEU A 145 6.04 -2.06 -1.89
N ILE A 146 6.26 -2.99 -2.80
CA ILE A 146 5.75 -4.36 -2.70
C ILE A 146 6.30 -5.05 -1.43
N ALA A 147 7.57 -4.86 -1.11
CA ALA A 147 8.17 -5.41 0.10
C ALA A 147 7.50 -4.86 1.37
N GLU A 148 7.24 -3.55 1.42
CA GLU A 148 6.55 -2.93 2.56
C GLU A 148 5.09 -3.40 2.65
N MET A 149 4.42 -3.61 1.51
CA MET A 149 3.07 -4.18 1.49
C MET A 149 3.06 -5.63 2.00
N ASN A 150 4.06 -6.43 1.64
CA ASN A 150 4.21 -7.79 2.16
C ASN A 150 4.38 -7.79 3.69
N ASN A 151 5.18 -6.87 4.21
CA ASN A 151 5.36 -6.73 5.67
C ASN A 151 4.05 -6.34 6.36
N ALA A 152 3.30 -5.40 5.80
CA ALA A 152 2.02 -4.98 6.35
C ALA A 152 1.00 -6.12 6.35
N ILE A 153 0.93 -6.91 5.27
CA ILE A 153 0.05 -8.09 5.17
C ILE A 153 0.43 -9.12 6.22
N LYS A 154 1.72 -9.40 6.37
CA LYS A 154 2.24 -10.36 7.34
C LYS A 154 1.89 -9.94 8.77
N GLU A 155 2.08 -8.67 9.12
CA GLU A 155 1.74 -8.15 10.43
C GLU A 155 0.24 -8.15 10.68
N SER A 156 -0.56 -7.86 9.65
CA SER A 156 -2.01 -7.93 9.73
C SER A 156 -2.49 -9.35 10.05
N ASN A 157 -1.92 -10.35 9.36
CA ASN A 157 -2.26 -11.75 9.61
C ASN A 157 -1.82 -12.19 11.00
N ALA A 158 -0.66 -11.76 11.47
CA ALA A 158 -0.16 -12.06 12.81
C ALA A 158 -1.06 -11.42 13.89
N PHE A 159 -1.52 -10.19 13.66
CA PHE A 159 -2.45 -9.50 14.56
C PHE A 159 -3.78 -10.25 14.66
N ILE A 160 -4.37 -10.63 13.52
CA ILE A 160 -5.62 -11.39 13.48
C ILE A 160 -5.47 -12.71 14.22
N SER A 161 -4.36 -13.43 14.00
CA SER A 161 -4.10 -14.69 14.71
C SER A 161 -3.99 -14.50 16.22
N SER A 162 -3.35 -13.41 16.66
CA SER A 162 -3.20 -13.11 18.09
C SER A 162 -4.55 -12.78 18.77
N MET A 163 -5.51 -12.26 18.00
CA MET A 163 -6.86 -11.95 18.51
C MET A 163 -7.71 -13.20 18.71
N ARG A 164 -7.39 -14.30 18.04
CA ARG A 164 -8.11 -15.57 18.15
C ARG A 164 -7.64 -16.44 19.32
N ASP A 165 -6.44 -16.22 19.79
CA ASP A 165 -5.86 -16.94 20.94
C ASP A 165 -6.28 -16.26 22.25
#